data_56faee94c2f0c9722e3e2d0fc8c810d0
#
_entry.id   56faee94c2f0c9722e3e2d0fc8c810d0
#
_cell.length_a   1.000
_cell.length_b   1.000
_cell.length_c   1.000
_cell.angle_alpha   90.00
_cell.angle_beta   90.00
_cell.angle_gamma   90.00
#
_symmetry.space_group_name_H-M   'P 1'
#
loop_
_entity.id
_entity.type
_entity.pdbx_description
1 polymer ?
#
loop_
_entity_poly.entity_id
_entity_poly.type
_entity_poly.pdbx_seq_one_letter_code
_entity_poly.pdbx_strand_id
1 'polypeptide(L)'
;DLYFCSEFWNNIACYQFGASVSYILGDGSDRFMAQVCESPFNVGHKDYLFAYNFMWFGKHDWFNSIYSLNASEYTAGKFIYYVVLGNQFTFDNFRLQVDFMNRATNEHAFFFKDFSVMGELSYMIKDKVNVFGKISYDINDSGVEGDYCVMPGTELTRVGAGVEYYPLSGGRKDLRLFAYYSYTWGVNGNSNGALQDRQHLGGVGVKWDVDILSLTSKIFKKNEKADN
;
A
#
# COMPACT_ATOMS: atom_id res chain seq x y z
N ASP A 1 -1.12 -3.05 -2.78
CA ASP A 1 -2.43 -3.68 -2.93
C ASP A 1 -2.76 -3.89 -4.40
N LEU A 2 -3.26 -5.07 -4.77
CA LEU A 2 -3.50 -5.42 -6.18
C LEU A 2 -4.93 -5.08 -6.64
N TYR A 3 -5.86 -4.96 -5.71
CA TYR A 3 -7.27 -4.87 -6.06
C TYR A 3 -7.88 -3.53 -5.68
N PHE A 4 -7.74 -3.14 -4.42
CA PHE A 4 -8.18 -1.84 -3.92
C PHE A 4 -7.50 -1.53 -2.58
N CYS A 5 -7.30 -0.27 -2.30
CA CYS A 5 -6.80 0.21 -1.02
C CYS A 5 -7.57 1.46 -0.60
N SER A 6 -7.25 2.01 0.56
CA SER A 6 -7.82 3.28 0.99
C SER A 6 -7.35 4.43 0.10
N GLU A 7 -8.07 5.53 0.10
CA GLU A 7 -7.72 6.71 -0.71
C GLU A 7 -6.40 7.32 -0.29
N PHE A 8 -6.09 7.36 1.00
CA PHE A 8 -4.81 7.87 1.48
C PHE A 8 -3.63 7.06 0.95
N TRP A 9 -3.78 5.74 0.88
CA TRP A 9 -2.73 4.85 0.36
C TRP A 9 -2.57 4.93 -1.15
N ASN A 10 -3.64 5.16 -1.89
CA ASN A 10 -3.59 5.28 -3.34
C ASN A 10 -2.82 6.51 -3.81
N ASN A 11 -2.72 7.52 -2.99
CA ASN A 11 -2.30 8.85 -3.39
C ASN A 11 -0.92 9.26 -2.85
N ILE A 12 -0.21 8.36 -2.18
CA ILE A 12 1.18 8.59 -1.79
C ILE A 12 2.07 8.49 -3.03
N ALA A 13 2.90 9.50 -3.26
CA ALA A 13 3.85 9.50 -4.37
C ALA A 13 4.83 8.33 -4.25
N CYS A 14 4.88 7.50 -5.29
CA CYS A 14 5.66 6.26 -5.30
C CYS A 14 7.15 6.46 -5.60
N TYR A 15 7.53 7.58 -6.23
CA TYR A 15 8.89 7.82 -6.72
C TYR A 15 9.39 9.19 -6.29
N GLN A 16 10.50 9.20 -5.57
CA GLN A 16 11.16 10.40 -5.09
C GLN A 16 12.68 10.20 -5.13
N PHE A 17 13.41 11.23 -5.54
CA PHE A 17 14.87 11.22 -5.44
C PHE A 17 15.29 11.54 -4.02
N GLY A 18 16.25 10.76 -3.48
CA GLY A 18 16.71 10.98 -2.12
C GLY A 18 17.83 10.06 -1.72
N ALA A 19 18.21 10.18 -0.46
CA ALA A 19 19.21 9.33 0.18
C ALA A 19 18.61 8.69 1.45
N SER A 20 19.00 7.46 1.72
CA SER A 20 18.58 6.75 2.92
C SER A 20 19.75 6.04 3.59
N VAL A 21 19.66 5.90 4.91
CA VAL A 21 20.53 5.05 5.70
C VAL A 21 19.68 4.05 6.44
N SER A 22 20.13 2.80 6.48
CA SER A 22 19.44 1.73 7.20
C SER A 22 20.37 1.09 8.22
N TYR A 23 19.81 0.76 9.37
CA TYR A 23 20.46 -0.02 10.41
C TYR A 23 19.66 -1.29 10.67
N ILE A 24 20.32 -2.43 10.58
CA ILE A 24 19.72 -3.76 10.72
C ILE A 24 20.19 -4.32 12.06
N LEU A 25 19.24 -4.73 12.91
CA LEU A 25 19.51 -5.33 14.20
C LEU A 25 19.61 -6.85 14.12
N GLY A 26 20.60 -7.40 14.81
CA GLY A 26 20.75 -8.82 15.10
C GLY A 26 20.67 -9.72 13.86
N ASP A 27 19.68 -10.56 13.81
CA ASP A 27 19.40 -11.53 12.75
C ASP A 27 18.71 -10.97 11.50
N GLY A 28 18.48 -9.65 11.47
CA GLY A 28 17.78 -8.99 10.39
C GLY A 28 16.26 -8.91 10.56
N SER A 29 15.74 -9.33 11.71
CA SER A 29 14.31 -9.25 12.02
C SER A 29 13.81 -7.82 12.14
N ASP A 30 14.67 -6.91 12.56
CA ASP A 30 14.38 -5.49 12.73
C ASP A 30 15.29 -4.62 11.88
N ARG A 31 14.70 -3.69 11.14
CA ARG A 31 15.43 -2.69 10.36
C ARG A 31 14.87 -1.30 10.61
N PHE A 32 15.73 -0.40 10.97
CA PHE A 32 15.44 1.04 11.04
C PHE A 32 15.98 1.74 9.81
N MET A 33 15.22 2.68 9.27
CA MET A 33 15.64 3.47 8.12
C MET A 33 15.32 4.94 8.35
N ALA A 34 16.31 5.79 8.09
CA ALA A 34 16.11 7.23 7.97
C ALA A 34 16.34 7.64 6.51
N GLN A 35 15.48 8.49 5.99
CA GLN A 35 15.51 8.93 4.61
C GLN A 35 15.25 10.42 4.51
N VAL A 36 15.96 11.08 3.60
CA VAL A 36 15.66 12.44 3.10
C VAL A 36 15.47 12.35 1.60
N CYS A 37 14.36 12.86 1.10
CA CYS A 37 14.03 12.84 -0.31
C CYS A 37 13.34 14.13 -0.75
N GLU A 38 13.17 14.28 -2.06
CA GLU A 38 12.30 15.33 -2.60
C GLU A 38 10.88 15.18 -2.04
N SER A 39 10.25 16.31 -1.74
CA SER A 39 8.85 16.31 -1.37
C SER A 39 7.96 15.94 -2.57
N PRO A 40 6.88 15.17 -2.37
CA PRO A 40 5.89 14.91 -3.42
C PRO A 40 5.21 16.18 -3.94
N PHE A 41 5.35 17.28 -3.21
CA PHE A 41 4.77 18.59 -3.56
C PHE A 41 5.70 19.48 -4.39
N ASN A 42 6.87 19.00 -4.81
CA ASN A 42 7.81 19.79 -5.63
C ASN A 42 7.30 20.15 -7.03
N VAL A 43 6.25 19.51 -7.51
CA VAL A 43 5.72 19.75 -8.85
C VAL A 43 5.15 21.17 -8.96
N GLY A 44 5.81 22.01 -9.76
CA GLY A 44 5.41 23.38 -9.99
C GLY A 44 5.89 24.40 -8.94
N HIS A 45 6.64 23.98 -7.94
CA HIS A 45 7.25 24.87 -6.96
C HIS A 45 8.59 25.44 -7.45
N LYS A 46 8.88 26.70 -7.09
CA LYS A 46 10.18 27.35 -7.39
C LYS A 46 11.26 26.97 -6.39
N ASP A 47 10.85 26.61 -5.17
CA ASP A 47 11.73 26.23 -4.09
C ASP A 47 11.81 24.70 -4.00
N TYR A 48 12.99 24.19 -3.70
CA TYR A 48 13.17 22.76 -3.42
C TYR A 48 12.58 22.45 -2.06
N LEU A 49 11.56 21.58 -2.06
CA LEU A 49 10.91 21.07 -0.86
C LEU A 49 11.42 19.67 -0.55
N PHE A 50 11.53 19.35 0.72
CA PHE A 50 12.05 18.07 1.19
C PHE A 50 11.01 17.27 1.98
N ALA A 51 11.20 15.95 1.96
CA ALA A 51 10.49 15.03 2.84
C ALA A 51 11.49 14.23 3.66
N TYR A 52 11.14 14.02 4.93
CA TYR A 52 11.94 13.31 5.92
C TYR A 52 11.14 12.11 6.39
N ASN A 53 11.75 10.92 6.30
CA ASN A 53 11.13 9.67 6.71
C ASN A 53 11.97 8.98 7.78
N PHE A 54 11.30 8.47 8.79
CA PHE A 54 11.87 7.50 9.72
C PHE A 54 10.97 6.28 9.74
N MET A 55 11.54 5.09 9.50
CA MET A 55 10.78 3.85 9.38
C MET A 55 11.41 2.74 10.21
N TRP A 56 10.56 1.92 10.80
CA TRP A 56 10.91 0.65 11.39
C TRP A 56 10.17 -0.47 10.66
N PHE A 57 10.92 -1.49 10.26
CA PHE A 57 10.42 -2.72 9.68
C PHE A 57 10.73 -3.85 10.65
N GLY A 58 9.70 -4.48 11.19
CA GLY A 58 9.82 -5.67 12.01
C GLY A 58 9.34 -6.89 11.22
N LYS A 59 10.12 -7.97 11.26
CA LYS A 59 9.75 -9.25 10.64
C LYS A 59 9.97 -10.37 11.65
N HIS A 60 8.88 -10.83 12.22
CA HIS A 60 8.84 -11.91 13.19
C HIS A 60 7.99 -13.07 12.66
N ASP A 61 8.04 -14.25 13.27
CA ASP A 61 7.41 -15.46 12.74
C ASP A 61 5.92 -15.27 12.41
N TRP A 62 5.14 -14.74 13.34
CA TRP A 62 3.69 -14.55 13.19
C TRP A 62 3.26 -13.09 13.02
N PHE A 63 4.20 -12.16 13.13
CA PHE A 63 3.93 -10.73 13.14
C PHE A 63 4.96 -9.97 12.28
N ASN A 64 4.49 -9.20 11.32
CA ASN A 64 5.29 -8.24 10.58
C ASN A 64 4.73 -6.83 10.80
N SER A 65 5.60 -5.84 10.91
CA SER A 65 5.23 -4.45 11.10
C SER A 65 6.01 -3.51 10.19
N ILE A 66 5.34 -2.42 9.82
CA ILE A 66 5.96 -1.27 9.15
C ILE A 66 5.42 -0.03 9.85
N TYR A 67 6.25 0.63 10.66
CA TYR A 67 5.88 1.88 11.30
C TYR A 67 6.71 3.01 10.72
N SER A 68 6.07 4.12 10.39
CA SER A 68 6.78 5.26 9.86
C SER A 68 6.27 6.59 10.41
N LEU A 69 7.21 7.51 10.53
CA LEU A 69 6.97 8.93 10.74
C LEU A 69 7.49 9.64 9.50
N ASN A 70 6.64 10.42 8.85
CA ASN A 70 7.00 11.21 7.69
C ASN A 70 6.67 12.67 7.94
N ALA A 71 7.54 13.56 7.49
CA ALA A 71 7.30 15.00 7.45
C ALA A 71 7.61 15.47 6.02
N SER A 72 6.59 15.82 5.26
CA SER A 72 6.71 16.31 3.88
C SER A 72 6.41 17.80 3.82
N GLU A 73 7.38 18.57 3.36
CA GLU A 73 7.19 20.00 3.07
C GLU A 73 6.22 20.17 1.91
N TYR A 74 5.13 20.91 2.09
CA TYR A 74 4.20 21.26 1.00
C TYR A 74 4.34 22.72 0.55
N THR A 75 4.96 23.53 1.39
CA THR A 75 5.44 24.89 1.14
C THR A 75 6.63 25.14 2.06
N ALA A 76 7.54 26.02 1.70
CA ALA A 76 8.75 26.26 2.49
C ALA A 76 8.45 26.51 3.98
N GLY A 77 8.97 25.65 4.83
CA GLY A 77 8.77 25.67 6.28
C GLY A 77 7.42 25.17 6.78
N LYS A 78 6.52 24.67 5.90
CA LYS A 78 5.24 24.10 6.29
C LYS A 78 5.18 22.62 5.91
N PHE A 79 4.81 21.78 6.88
CA PHE A 79 4.87 20.34 6.74
C PHE A 79 3.50 19.68 6.88
N ILE A 80 3.31 18.61 6.13
CA ILE A 80 2.33 17.58 6.40
C ILE A 80 3.06 16.42 7.06
N TYR A 81 2.55 16.00 8.21
CA TYR A 81 3.08 14.88 8.99
C TYR A 81 2.21 13.65 8.79
N TYR A 82 2.85 12.51 8.57
CA TYR A 82 2.19 11.22 8.49
C TYR A 82 2.71 10.30 9.59
N VAL A 83 1.80 9.67 10.31
CA VAL A 83 2.09 8.55 11.20
C VAL A 83 1.45 7.32 10.60
N VAL A 84 2.25 6.32 10.27
CA VAL A 84 1.78 5.08 9.63
C VAL A 84 2.09 3.89 10.54
N LEU A 85 1.09 3.07 10.80
CA LEU A 85 1.19 1.83 11.57
C LEU A 85 0.62 0.70 10.73
N GLY A 86 1.50 -0.06 10.09
CA GLY A 86 1.14 -1.24 9.31
C GLY A 86 1.47 -2.51 10.09
N ASN A 87 0.49 -3.41 10.23
CA ASN A 87 0.64 -4.65 10.97
C ASN A 87 0.08 -5.82 10.16
N GLN A 88 0.82 -6.90 10.10
CA GLN A 88 0.37 -8.15 9.53
C GLN A 88 0.58 -9.29 10.52
N PHE A 89 -0.47 -9.99 10.83
CA PHE A 89 -0.47 -11.19 11.66
C PHE A 89 -0.73 -12.41 10.79
N THR A 90 0.05 -13.46 10.96
CA THR A 90 -0.08 -14.70 10.20
C THR A 90 -0.22 -15.88 11.18
N PHE A 91 -1.32 -16.61 11.09
CA PHE A 91 -1.64 -17.77 11.92
C PHE A 91 -2.05 -18.90 11.00
N ASP A 92 -1.17 -19.88 10.80
CA ASP A 92 -1.39 -20.98 9.85
C ASP A 92 -1.88 -20.49 8.47
N ASN A 93 -3.14 -20.71 8.18
CA ASN A 93 -3.79 -20.33 6.94
C ASN A 93 -4.46 -18.96 6.98
N PHE A 94 -4.53 -18.30 8.15
CA PHE A 94 -5.10 -16.97 8.31
C PHE A 94 -4.02 -15.89 8.23
N ARG A 95 -4.35 -14.80 7.57
CA ARG A 95 -3.57 -13.57 7.61
C ARG A 95 -4.50 -12.40 7.88
N LEU A 96 -4.22 -11.67 8.94
CA LEU A 96 -4.87 -10.40 9.27
C LEU A 96 -3.88 -9.27 9.03
N GLN A 97 -4.26 -8.31 8.22
CA GLN A 97 -3.54 -7.05 8.05
C GLN A 97 -4.39 -5.91 8.61
N VAL A 98 -3.76 -5.03 9.36
CA VAL A 98 -4.39 -3.80 9.88
C VAL A 98 -3.42 -2.65 9.69
N ASP A 99 -3.83 -1.68 8.89
CA ASP A 99 -3.05 -0.50 8.59
C ASP A 99 -3.80 0.75 9.08
N PHE A 100 -3.07 1.64 9.70
CA PHE A 100 -3.54 2.94 10.14
C PHE A 100 -2.59 4.01 9.63
N MET A 101 -3.15 5.09 9.11
CA MET A 101 -2.42 6.28 8.74
C MET A 101 -3.12 7.49 9.32
N ASN A 102 -2.41 8.30 10.08
CA ASN A 102 -2.89 9.61 10.50
C ASN A 102 -2.05 10.70 9.83
N ARG A 103 -2.72 11.74 9.40
CA ARG A 103 -2.12 12.91 8.80
C ARG A 103 -2.38 14.14 9.64
N ALA A 104 -1.43 15.04 9.72
CA ALA A 104 -1.55 16.31 10.43
C ALA A 104 -0.77 17.40 9.71
N THR A 105 -1.12 18.65 9.96
CA THR A 105 -0.35 19.82 9.51
C THR A 105 0.01 20.69 10.70
N ASN A 106 0.92 21.65 10.50
CA ASN A 106 1.30 22.61 11.54
C ASN A 106 0.12 23.44 12.08
N GLU A 107 -0.96 23.56 11.30
CA GLU A 107 -2.07 24.47 11.57
C GLU A 107 -3.30 23.75 12.17
N HIS A 108 -3.31 22.41 12.21
CA HIS A 108 -4.48 21.63 12.61
C HIS A 108 -4.17 20.51 13.62
N ALA A 109 -5.21 20.11 14.36
CA ALA A 109 -5.13 19.11 15.41
C ALA A 109 -4.41 17.82 14.97
N PHE A 110 -3.52 17.34 15.83
CA PHE A 110 -2.52 16.32 15.48
C PHE A 110 -3.11 14.93 15.25
N PHE A 111 -4.22 14.54 15.87
CA PHE A 111 -4.77 13.18 15.75
C PHE A 111 -6.26 13.15 15.45
N PHE A 112 -6.66 12.13 14.68
CA PHE A 112 -8.05 11.74 14.42
C PHE A 112 -8.92 12.78 13.71
N LYS A 113 -8.30 13.69 12.96
CA LYS A 113 -9.01 14.61 12.06
C LYS A 113 -8.86 14.18 10.60
N ASP A 114 -7.66 13.75 10.27
CA ASP A 114 -7.29 13.22 8.97
C ASP A 114 -6.68 11.85 9.17
N PHE A 115 -7.41 10.80 8.91
CA PHE A 115 -6.86 9.47 9.04
C PHE A 115 -7.51 8.47 8.10
N SER A 116 -6.81 7.39 7.90
CA SER A 116 -7.28 6.20 7.22
C SER A 116 -7.01 4.98 8.07
N VAL A 117 -7.97 4.09 8.14
CA VAL A 117 -7.80 2.76 8.70
C VAL A 117 -8.21 1.73 7.67
N MET A 118 -7.44 0.66 7.56
CA MET A 118 -7.70 -0.44 6.64
C MET A 118 -7.48 -1.77 7.33
N GLY A 119 -8.39 -2.71 7.12
CA GLY A 119 -8.27 -4.08 7.58
C GLY A 119 -8.48 -5.07 6.44
N GLU A 120 -7.68 -6.11 6.39
CA GLU A 120 -7.84 -7.23 5.46
C GLU A 120 -7.70 -8.55 6.23
N LEU A 121 -8.68 -9.42 6.08
CA LEU A 121 -8.61 -10.79 6.56
C LEU A 121 -8.59 -11.72 5.36
N SER A 122 -7.61 -12.61 5.30
CA SER A 122 -7.51 -13.62 4.26
C SER A 122 -7.32 -15.02 4.84
N TYR A 123 -7.84 -16.01 4.12
CA TYR A 123 -7.74 -17.42 4.48
C TYR A 123 -7.36 -18.28 3.29
N MET A 124 -6.30 -19.05 3.44
CA MET A 124 -5.77 -19.93 2.40
C MET A 124 -6.32 -21.37 2.60
N ILE A 125 -7.05 -21.86 1.59
CA ILE A 125 -7.65 -23.20 1.58
C ILE A 125 -6.75 -24.13 0.74
N LYS A 126 -6.16 -25.13 1.39
CA LYS A 126 -5.35 -26.19 0.74
C LYS A 126 -4.28 -25.65 -0.22
N ASP A 127 -3.66 -24.51 0.12
CA ASP A 127 -2.66 -23.82 -0.70
C ASP A 127 -3.09 -23.46 -2.13
N LYS A 128 -4.39 -23.55 -2.43
CA LYS A 128 -4.92 -23.34 -3.77
C LYS A 128 -5.93 -22.22 -3.89
N VAL A 129 -6.68 -21.94 -2.86
CA VAL A 129 -7.72 -20.90 -2.90
C VAL A 129 -7.48 -19.94 -1.74
N ASN A 130 -7.27 -18.68 -2.05
CA ASN A 130 -7.26 -17.62 -1.06
C ASN A 130 -8.59 -16.86 -1.12
N VAL A 131 -9.28 -16.78 0.01
CA VAL A 131 -10.48 -15.96 0.15
C VAL A 131 -10.13 -14.79 1.05
N PHE A 132 -10.50 -13.57 0.66
CA PHE A 132 -10.20 -12.39 1.46
C PHE A 132 -11.38 -11.43 1.55
N GLY A 133 -11.45 -10.74 2.67
CA GLY A 133 -12.35 -9.61 2.90
C GLY A 133 -11.55 -8.39 3.34
N LYS A 134 -11.95 -7.21 2.91
CA LYS A 134 -11.26 -5.95 3.17
C LYS A 134 -12.25 -4.85 3.51
N ILE A 135 -11.85 -4.00 4.45
CA ILE A 135 -12.57 -2.78 4.80
C ILE A 135 -11.59 -1.63 4.90
N SER A 136 -11.98 -0.44 4.45
CA SER A 136 -11.26 0.80 4.74
C SER A 136 -12.23 1.91 5.13
N TYR A 137 -11.73 2.82 5.96
CA TYR A 137 -12.39 4.06 6.33
C TYR A 137 -11.39 5.21 6.22
N ASP A 138 -11.77 6.24 5.49
CA ASP A 138 -10.96 7.41 5.19
C ASP A 138 -11.73 8.66 5.57
N ILE A 139 -11.13 9.55 6.35
CA ILE A 139 -11.69 10.85 6.71
C ILE A 139 -10.65 11.96 6.55
N ASN A 140 -11.09 13.09 6.04
CA ASN A 140 -10.35 14.35 6.01
C ASN A 140 -11.24 15.49 6.49
N ASP A 141 -11.10 15.83 7.77
CA ASP A 141 -11.78 16.95 8.44
C ASP A 141 -10.79 18.08 8.77
N SER A 142 -9.65 18.13 8.11
CA SER A 142 -8.58 19.10 8.39
C SER A 142 -8.86 20.50 7.86
N GLY A 143 -9.66 20.61 6.82
CA GLY A 143 -9.87 21.86 6.10
C GLY A 143 -8.61 22.38 5.36
N VAL A 144 -7.56 21.57 5.22
CA VAL A 144 -6.33 21.96 4.51
C VAL A 144 -6.58 21.92 3.00
N GLU A 145 -6.53 23.07 2.37
CA GLU A 145 -6.53 23.18 0.91
C GLU A 145 -5.20 22.65 0.33
N GLY A 146 -5.27 22.05 -0.84
CA GLY A 146 -4.09 21.61 -1.60
C GLY A 146 -3.65 20.17 -1.32
N ASP A 147 -4.42 19.41 -0.57
CA ASP A 147 -4.24 17.97 -0.52
C ASP A 147 -4.85 17.31 -1.75
N TYR A 148 -4.00 16.93 -2.66
CA TYR A 148 -4.43 16.31 -3.93
C TYR A 148 -5.04 14.92 -3.75
N CYS A 149 -4.92 14.36 -2.57
CA CYS A 149 -5.15 12.94 -2.33
C CYS A 149 -6.53 12.67 -1.77
N VAL A 150 -6.86 13.29 -0.65
CA VAL A 150 -8.15 13.18 -0.01
C VAL A 150 -8.60 14.59 0.37
N MET A 151 -9.52 15.14 -0.39
CA MET A 151 -9.96 16.51 -0.24
C MET A 151 -10.67 16.73 1.11
N PRO A 152 -10.57 17.94 1.69
CA PRO A 152 -11.32 18.30 2.88
C PRO A 152 -12.82 18.02 2.74
N GLY A 153 -13.43 17.52 3.79
CA GLY A 153 -14.84 17.10 3.81
C GLY A 153 -15.10 15.70 3.25
N THR A 154 -14.05 14.93 2.97
CA THR A 154 -14.19 13.52 2.58
C THR A 154 -14.40 12.66 3.80
N GLU A 155 -15.39 11.76 3.74
CA GLU A 155 -15.63 10.68 4.69
C GLU A 155 -16.14 9.47 3.91
N LEU A 156 -15.27 8.48 3.68
CA LEU A 156 -15.56 7.34 2.81
C LEU A 156 -15.34 6.03 3.56
N THR A 157 -16.27 5.11 3.39
CA THR A 157 -16.12 3.71 3.79
C THR A 157 -16.14 2.83 2.55
N ARG A 158 -15.20 1.89 2.48
CA ARG A 158 -15.16 0.87 1.43
C ARG A 158 -15.13 -0.51 2.06
N VAL A 159 -15.95 -1.41 1.55
CA VAL A 159 -15.90 -2.83 1.87
C VAL A 159 -15.75 -3.63 0.59
N GLY A 160 -15.07 -4.75 0.67
CA GLY A 160 -14.90 -5.63 -0.47
C GLY A 160 -14.49 -7.02 -0.07
N ALA A 161 -14.64 -7.94 -1.00
CA ALA A 161 -14.19 -9.32 -0.86
C ALA A 161 -13.71 -9.86 -2.20
N GLY A 162 -12.93 -10.92 -2.15
CA GLY A 162 -12.46 -11.55 -3.36
C GLY A 162 -11.95 -12.97 -3.12
N VAL A 163 -11.65 -13.61 -4.22
CA VAL A 163 -11.10 -14.96 -4.26
C VAL A 163 -9.97 -15.02 -5.27
N GLU A 164 -8.93 -15.72 -4.91
CA GLU A 164 -7.80 -16.06 -5.78
C GLU A 164 -7.68 -17.57 -5.86
N TYR A 165 -7.45 -18.07 -7.07
CA TYR A 165 -7.23 -19.50 -7.30
C TYR A 165 -5.86 -19.71 -7.95
N TYR A 166 -5.08 -20.61 -7.38
CA TYR A 166 -3.74 -21.01 -7.81
C TYR A 166 -3.79 -22.40 -8.45
N PRO A 167 -3.94 -22.51 -9.78
CA PRO A 167 -4.17 -23.80 -10.45
C PRO A 167 -2.95 -24.72 -10.46
N LEU A 168 -1.74 -24.17 -10.36
CA LEU A 168 -0.51 -24.95 -10.49
C LEU A 168 -0.25 -25.81 -9.25
N SER A 169 0.31 -27.00 -9.45
CA SER A 169 0.67 -27.93 -8.38
C SER A 169 2.03 -27.61 -7.75
N GLY A 170 2.33 -28.23 -6.61
CA GLY A 170 3.63 -28.08 -5.94
C GLY A 170 3.85 -26.74 -5.27
N GLY A 171 2.76 -26.07 -4.81
CA GLY A 171 2.85 -24.79 -4.10
C GLY A 171 3.22 -23.58 -4.99
N ARG A 172 3.21 -23.75 -6.30
CA ARG A 172 3.50 -22.67 -7.25
C ARG A 172 2.38 -21.65 -7.27
N LYS A 173 2.73 -20.38 -7.07
CA LYS A 173 1.80 -19.23 -7.03
C LYS A 173 2.02 -18.24 -8.19
N ASP A 174 2.81 -18.63 -9.18
CA ASP A 174 3.16 -17.83 -10.35
C ASP A 174 1.98 -17.64 -11.34
N LEU A 175 0.99 -18.52 -11.33
CA LEU A 175 -0.26 -18.33 -12.05
C LEU A 175 -1.42 -18.19 -11.07
N ARG A 176 -2.20 -17.13 -11.20
CA ARG A 176 -3.33 -16.81 -10.34
C ARG A 176 -4.52 -16.34 -11.16
N LEU A 177 -5.66 -16.96 -10.94
CA LEU A 177 -6.97 -16.46 -11.37
C LEU A 177 -7.59 -15.72 -10.19
N PHE A 178 -8.26 -14.61 -10.44
CA PHE A 178 -8.88 -13.85 -9.36
C PHE A 178 -10.20 -13.24 -9.76
N ALA A 179 -11.06 -13.05 -8.78
CA ALA A 179 -12.27 -12.25 -8.85
C ALA A 179 -12.43 -11.45 -7.56
N TYR A 180 -12.88 -10.21 -7.67
CA TYR A 180 -13.14 -9.36 -6.52
C TYR A 180 -14.30 -8.41 -6.78
N TYR A 181 -14.89 -7.93 -5.69
CA TYR A 181 -15.90 -6.89 -5.71
C TYR A 181 -15.75 -6.00 -4.48
N SER A 182 -15.96 -4.70 -4.63
CA SER A 182 -16.02 -3.74 -3.55
C SER A 182 -17.11 -2.70 -3.76
N TYR A 183 -17.58 -2.17 -2.66
CA TYR A 183 -18.54 -1.08 -2.62
C TYR A 183 -18.01 0.04 -1.73
N THR A 184 -18.08 1.27 -2.22
CA THR A 184 -17.68 2.48 -1.51
C THR A 184 -18.92 3.36 -1.28
N TRP A 185 -19.06 3.92 -0.09
CA TRP A 185 -20.11 4.89 0.25
C TRP A 185 -19.57 5.95 1.20
N GLY A 186 -20.28 7.06 1.29
CA GLY A 186 -19.95 8.19 2.14
C GLY A 186 -20.03 9.51 1.40
N VAL A 187 -19.22 10.47 1.81
CA VAL A 187 -19.12 11.79 1.21
C VAL A 187 -17.72 11.94 0.60
N ASN A 188 -17.65 12.35 -0.65
CA ASN A 188 -16.39 12.71 -1.29
C ASN A 188 -16.31 14.25 -1.34
N GLY A 189 -15.34 14.84 -0.64
CA GLY A 189 -15.09 16.28 -0.63
C GLY A 189 -14.67 16.85 -1.99
N ASN A 190 -14.23 16.00 -2.90
CA ASN A 190 -13.82 16.38 -4.25
C ASN A 190 -14.94 16.08 -5.27
N SER A 191 -15.72 17.08 -5.62
CA SER A 191 -16.77 16.95 -6.65
C SER A 191 -16.24 16.58 -8.05
N ASN A 192 -14.96 16.80 -8.31
CA ASN A 192 -14.27 16.44 -9.55
C ASN A 192 -13.40 15.17 -9.39
N GLY A 193 -13.44 14.51 -8.25
CA GLY A 193 -12.59 13.37 -7.92
C GLY A 193 -12.95 12.11 -8.68
N ALA A 194 -11.97 11.24 -8.81
CA ALA A 194 -12.11 9.93 -9.42
C ALA A 194 -13.03 8.99 -8.63
N LEU A 195 -13.33 9.30 -7.37
CA LEU A 195 -14.22 8.52 -6.52
C LEU A 195 -15.53 9.22 -6.30
N GLN A 196 -16.56 8.56 -6.69
CA GLN A 196 -17.93 8.95 -6.38
C GLN A 196 -18.38 8.28 -5.07
N ASP A 197 -19.14 9.00 -4.27
CA ASP A 197 -19.94 8.37 -3.25
C ASP A 197 -20.85 7.33 -3.90
N ARG A 198 -20.92 6.11 -3.36
CA ARG A 198 -21.65 4.95 -3.93
C ARG A 198 -21.03 4.36 -5.20
N GLN A 199 -19.76 4.04 -5.15
CA GLN A 199 -19.07 3.38 -6.23
C GLN A 199 -19.06 1.86 -6.06
N HIS A 200 -19.38 1.15 -7.15
CA HIS A 200 -19.18 -0.30 -7.28
C HIS A 200 -17.93 -0.56 -8.11
N LEU A 201 -17.03 -1.36 -7.60
CA LEU A 201 -15.84 -1.79 -8.31
C LEU A 201 -15.76 -3.32 -8.29
N GLY A 202 -15.60 -3.92 -9.43
CA GLY A 202 -15.41 -5.37 -9.54
C GLY A 202 -14.47 -5.72 -10.68
N GLY A 203 -13.80 -6.85 -10.55
CA GLY A 203 -12.90 -7.34 -11.56
C GLY A 203 -12.70 -8.84 -11.51
N VAL A 204 -12.40 -9.38 -12.67
CA VAL A 204 -11.92 -10.76 -12.84
C VAL A 204 -10.67 -10.72 -13.69
N GLY A 205 -9.74 -11.61 -13.46
CA GLY A 205 -8.50 -11.59 -14.23
C GLY A 205 -7.59 -12.77 -13.97
N VAL A 206 -6.51 -12.75 -14.73
CA VAL A 206 -5.41 -13.70 -14.65
C VAL A 206 -4.13 -12.92 -14.42
N LYS A 207 -3.36 -13.31 -13.42
CA LYS A 207 -1.98 -12.86 -13.25
C LYS A 207 -1.05 -14.04 -13.46
N TRP A 208 -0.04 -13.85 -14.29
CA TRP A 208 1.00 -14.84 -14.54
C TRP A 208 2.37 -14.19 -14.41
N ASP A 209 3.13 -14.62 -13.43
CA ASP A 209 4.50 -14.19 -13.21
C ASP A 209 5.42 -15.13 -13.98
N VAL A 210 5.99 -14.67 -15.09
CA VAL A 210 6.84 -15.47 -15.99
C VAL A 210 8.29 -15.02 -15.84
N ASP A 211 9.15 -15.96 -15.46
CA ASP A 211 10.60 -15.75 -15.49
C ASP A 211 11.13 -16.03 -16.91
N ILE A 212 11.22 -14.96 -17.72
CA ILE A 212 11.67 -15.01 -19.12
C ILE A 212 13.13 -15.47 -19.22
N LEU A 213 13.97 -15.09 -18.25
CA LEU A 213 15.39 -15.47 -18.28
C LEU A 213 15.59 -16.97 -18.06
N SER A 214 14.81 -17.57 -17.18
CA SER A 214 14.87 -19.03 -16.96
C SER A 214 14.31 -19.81 -18.15
N LEU A 215 13.32 -19.28 -18.83
CA LEU A 215 12.76 -19.90 -20.05
C LEU A 215 13.75 -19.85 -21.20
N THR A 216 14.37 -18.71 -21.46
CA THR A 216 15.35 -18.56 -22.54
C THR A 216 16.59 -19.44 -22.29
N SER A 217 17.10 -19.50 -21.07
CA SER A 217 18.25 -20.34 -20.74
C SER A 217 17.98 -21.85 -20.94
N LYS A 218 16.73 -22.31 -20.71
CA LYS A 218 16.35 -23.71 -20.97
C LYS A 218 16.24 -24.00 -22.46
N ILE A 219 15.78 -23.04 -23.27
CA ILE A 219 15.68 -23.18 -24.73
C ILE A 219 17.10 -23.29 -25.35
N PHE A 220 18.01 -22.41 -24.92
CA PHE A 220 19.40 -22.45 -25.42
C PHE A 220 20.13 -23.73 -25.04
N LYS A 221 20.01 -24.18 -23.77
CA LYS A 221 20.61 -25.46 -23.33
C LYS A 221 20.02 -26.70 -24.02
N LYS A 222 18.77 -26.62 -24.50
CA LYS A 222 18.16 -27.74 -25.25
C LYS A 222 18.70 -27.82 -26.68
N ASN A 223 19.00 -26.70 -27.32
CA ASN A 223 19.57 -26.66 -28.65
C ASN A 223 21.00 -27.14 -28.64
N GLU A 224 21.84 -26.80 -27.67
CA GLU A 224 23.22 -27.33 -27.54
C GLU A 224 23.25 -28.86 -27.36
N LYS A 225 22.22 -29.49 -26.81
CA LYS A 225 22.15 -30.97 -26.69
C LYS A 225 21.56 -31.67 -27.90
N ALA A 226 20.99 -30.95 -28.84
CA ALA A 226 20.45 -31.51 -30.07
C ALA A 226 21.48 -31.50 -31.22
N ASP A 227 22.56 -30.72 -31.05
CA ASP A 227 23.64 -30.59 -32.05
C ASP A 227 24.90 -31.45 -31.72
N ASN A 228 24.84 -32.27 -30.66
CA ASN A 228 25.82 -33.28 -30.27
C ASN A 228 25.19 -34.69 -30.31
#